data_20d574df80beb1ecae6a78725e7f67bb
#
_entry.id   20d574df80beb1ecae6a78725e7f67bb
#
_cell.length_a   1.000
_cell.length_b   1.000
_cell.length_c   1.000
_cell.angle_alpha   90.00
_cell.angle_beta   90.00
_cell.angle_gamma   90.00
#
_symmetry.space_group_name_H-M   'P 1'
#
loop_
_entity.id
_entity.type
_entity.pdbx_description
1 polymer ?
#
loop_
_entity_poly.entity_id
_entity_poly.type
_entity_poly.pdbx_seq_one_letter_code
_entity_poly.pdbx_strand_id
1 'polypeptide(L)'
;DYRNKETDNSRNGHSSKTMHTSYGDMDVAIPRDRNGEYEPQLIKKYQNTVTQDMEEKILSMYAKGMTTGDIESHMRELYDIDISDSTISRITDKILPIVKEWQERPLEEVYAVVFMDAIHYHVRSEGRIVKRAVYIALGIDMNGKKDVLGMYVGENESAKFWLSIMNGLKNRGVEDILIACVDGLNGFPQAIEAVYPKTEIQQCIIHQIRNSTKFVSYKDIKKLMADLKLVYAPPTEETALIPPMRPSY
;
A
#
# COMPACT_ATOMS: atom_id res chain seq x y z
N ASP A 1 21.07 -28.91 15.50
CA ASP A 1 21.08 -30.34 15.16
C ASP A 1 21.09 -31.17 16.45
N TYR A 2 20.04 -31.95 16.67
CA TYR A 2 19.84 -32.72 17.92
C TYR A 2 20.93 -33.77 18.19
N ARG A 3 21.73 -34.08 17.19
CA ARG A 3 22.80 -35.12 17.22
C ARG A 3 24.19 -34.58 17.60
N ASN A 4 24.40 -33.26 17.58
CA ASN A 4 25.70 -32.62 17.92
C ASN A 4 25.53 -31.61 19.04
N LYS A 5 25.10 -32.08 20.22
CA LYS A 5 25.04 -31.22 21.41
C LYS A 5 26.43 -31.02 22.01
N GLU A 6 26.87 -29.78 22.02
CA GLU A 6 28.07 -29.35 22.76
C GLU A 6 27.81 -29.11 24.27
N THR A 7 26.53 -29.19 24.71
CA THR A 7 26.13 -28.94 26.11
C THR A 7 25.15 -30.01 26.60
N ASP A 8 25.21 -30.31 27.89
CA ASP A 8 24.26 -31.21 28.59
C ASP A 8 22.89 -30.58 28.81
N ASN A 9 22.73 -29.29 28.43
CA ASN A 9 21.49 -28.56 28.55
C ASN A 9 20.49 -28.90 27.43
N SER A 10 19.20 -28.93 27.74
CA SER A 10 18.17 -29.27 26.79
C SER A 10 16.90 -28.41 26.99
N ARG A 11 16.16 -28.17 25.90
CA ARG A 11 14.89 -27.45 25.96
C ARG A 11 13.90 -28.16 26.91
N ASN A 12 13.24 -27.40 27.79
CA ASN A 12 12.34 -27.89 28.82
C ASN A 12 10.99 -27.17 28.77
N GLY A 13 10.35 -27.18 27.60
CA GLY A 13 9.05 -26.56 27.40
C GLY A 13 9.06 -25.03 27.47
N HIS A 14 7.93 -24.44 27.81
CA HIS A 14 7.73 -22.99 27.92
C HIS A 14 7.13 -22.65 29.28
N SER A 15 7.42 -21.44 29.80
CA SER A 15 6.67 -20.83 30.90
C SER A 15 5.78 -19.74 30.31
N SER A 16 4.50 -19.72 30.74
CA SER A 16 3.63 -18.57 30.44
C SER A 16 4.04 -17.39 31.30
N LYS A 17 4.15 -16.22 30.69
CA LYS A 17 4.44 -14.96 31.35
C LYS A 17 3.48 -13.90 30.85
N THR A 18 2.73 -13.28 31.75
CA THR A 18 1.85 -12.16 31.40
C THR A 18 2.71 -10.90 31.29
N MET A 19 2.67 -10.27 30.11
CA MET A 19 3.36 -9.02 29.83
C MET A 19 2.33 -7.89 29.79
N HIS A 20 2.62 -6.80 30.49
CA HIS A 20 1.78 -5.59 30.46
C HIS A 20 2.17 -4.74 29.26
N THR A 21 1.20 -4.46 28.40
CA THR A 21 1.35 -3.55 27.25
C THR A 21 0.51 -2.30 27.49
N SER A 22 0.76 -1.24 26.73
CA SER A 22 -0.08 -0.04 26.73
C SER A 22 -1.55 -0.29 26.33
N TYR A 23 -1.90 -1.52 25.90
CA TYR A 23 -3.23 -1.94 25.44
C TYR A 23 -3.81 -3.12 26.20
N GLY A 24 -3.24 -3.46 27.35
CA GLY A 24 -3.68 -4.56 28.22
C GLY A 24 -2.66 -5.68 28.34
N ASP A 25 -3.03 -6.68 29.09
CA ASP A 25 -2.17 -7.81 29.41
C ASP A 25 -2.10 -8.78 28.23
N MET A 26 -0.91 -9.35 28.03
CA MET A 26 -0.59 -10.30 26.99
C MET A 26 0.16 -11.49 27.57
N ASP A 27 -0.32 -12.71 27.30
CA ASP A 27 0.38 -13.91 27.68
C ASP A 27 1.39 -14.32 26.62
N VAL A 28 2.65 -14.44 27.01
CA VAL A 28 3.76 -14.83 26.16
C VAL A 28 4.34 -16.13 26.66
N ALA A 29 4.50 -17.11 25.77
CA ALA A 29 5.20 -18.36 26.08
C ALA A 29 6.71 -18.15 25.95
N ILE A 30 7.43 -18.20 27.06
CA ILE A 30 8.88 -18.03 27.11
C ILE A 30 9.54 -19.41 27.15
N PRO A 31 10.45 -19.74 26.21
CA PRO A 31 11.17 -20.99 26.21
C PRO A 31 11.98 -21.18 27.50
N ARG A 32 12.04 -22.39 27.97
CA ARG A 32 12.83 -22.78 29.14
C ARG A 32 13.79 -23.91 28.78
N ASP A 33 14.98 -23.83 29.34
CA ASP A 33 15.95 -24.92 29.35
C ASP A 33 15.93 -25.67 30.69
N ARG A 34 16.56 -26.81 30.72
CA ARG A 34 16.58 -27.69 31.90
C ARG A 34 17.44 -27.09 33.03
N ASN A 35 18.50 -26.39 32.71
CA ASN A 35 19.46 -25.79 33.66
C ASN A 35 19.10 -24.36 34.06
N GLY A 36 18.15 -23.69 33.40
CA GLY A 36 17.76 -22.31 33.67
C GLY A 36 18.80 -21.25 33.25
N GLU A 37 19.72 -21.64 32.35
CA GLU A 37 20.82 -20.79 31.85
C GLU A 37 20.40 -19.96 30.64
N TYR A 38 19.30 -20.35 29.97
CA TYR A 38 18.82 -19.67 28.80
C TYR A 38 18.26 -18.29 29.15
N GLU A 39 18.82 -17.23 28.56
CA GLU A 39 18.30 -15.87 28.62
C GLU A 39 17.70 -15.48 27.25
N PRO A 40 16.38 -15.27 27.18
CA PRO A 40 15.75 -14.76 25.96
C PRO A 40 16.29 -13.36 25.61
N GLN A 41 16.70 -13.15 24.38
CA GLN A 41 17.31 -11.88 23.95
C GLN A 41 16.32 -10.70 23.94
N LEU A 42 15.02 -10.96 23.73
CA LEU A 42 13.99 -9.93 23.61
C LEU A 42 13.20 -9.69 24.89
N ILE A 43 13.04 -10.71 25.74
CA ILE A 43 12.30 -10.61 26.99
C ILE A 43 13.19 -11.12 28.11
N LYS A 44 13.74 -10.21 28.88
CA LYS A 44 14.60 -10.56 30.02
C LYS A 44 13.81 -11.27 31.11
N LYS A 45 14.49 -12.10 31.92
CA LYS A 45 13.91 -13.03 32.90
C LYS A 45 12.87 -12.42 33.87
N TYR A 46 12.95 -11.11 34.14
CA TYR A 46 12.03 -10.39 35.06
C TYR A 46 11.27 -9.24 34.37
N GLN A 47 11.29 -9.17 33.07
CA GLN A 47 10.64 -8.09 32.33
C GLN A 47 9.16 -8.43 32.11
N ASN A 48 8.27 -7.62 32.67
CA ASN A 48 6.81 -7.80 32.55
C ASN A 48 6.16 -6.84 31.55
N THR A 49 6.96 -6.07 30.81
CA THR A 49 6.46 -5.12 29.81
C THR A 49 7.04 -5.47 28.46
N VAL A 50 6.21 -5.48 27.43
CA VAL A 50 6.71 -5.54 26.04
C VAL A 50 7.52 -4.28 25.82
N THR A 51 8.78 -4.43 25.47
CA THR A 51 9.63 -3.27 25.23
C THR A 51 9.15 -2.53 24.01
N GLN A 52 9.31 -1.23 24.02
CA GLN A 52 9.12 -0.38 22.86
C GLN A 52 9.89 -0.92 21.64
N ASP A 53 11.08 -1.44 21.84
CA ASP A 53 11.90 -2.07 20.79
C ASP A 53 11.23 -3.25 20.09
N MET A 54 10.45 -4.06 20.83
CA MET A 54 9.76 -5.21 20.26
C MET A 54 8.54 -4.76 19.44
N GLU A 55 7.78 -3.80 19.95
CA GLU A 55 6.69 -3.22 19.20
C GLU A 55 7.19 -2.54 17.92
N GLU A 56 8.29 -1.78 17.99
CA GLU A 56 8.92 -1.13 16.83
C GLU A 56 9.40 -2.17 15.80
N LYS A 57 9.93 -3.30 16.21
CA LYS A 57 10.29 -4.39 15.29
C LYS A 57 9.07 -5.01 14.61
N ILE A 58 7.98 -5.29 15.34
CA ILE A 58 6.73 -5.79 14.78
C ILE A 58 6.17 -4.78 13.79
N LEU A 59 6.11 -3.49 14.13
CA LEU A 59 5.66 -2.42 13.24
C LEU A 59 6.55 -2.30 11.99
N SER A 60 7.86 -2.45 12.14
CA SER A 60 8.81 -2.43 11.01
C SER A 60 8.59 -3.61 10.06
N MET A 61 8.35 -4.82 10.58
CA MET A 61 8.03 -6.00 9.75
C MET A 61 6.71 -5.82 9.02
N TYR A 62 5.68 -5.31 9.71
CA TYR A 62 4.39 -5.02 9.12
C TYR A 62 4.48 -3.96 8.02
N ALA A 63 5.22 -2.87 8.25
CA ALA A 63 5.47 -1.83 7.25
C ALA A 63 6.23 -2.32 6.01
N LYS A 64 6.98 -3.42 6.13
CA LYS A 64 7.63 -4.10 5.00
C LYS A 64 6.70 -5.06 4.25
N GLY A 65 5.43 -5.15 4.64
CA GLY A 65 4.41 -5.95 3.97
C GLY A 65 4.26 -7.38 4.49
N MET A 66 4.85 -7.72 5.65
CA MET A 66 4.60 -9.02 6.28
C MET A 66 3.19 -9.08 6.84
N THR A 67 2.50 -10.21 6.67
CA THR A 67 1.22 -10.45 7.32
C THR A 67 1.40 -10.69 8.82
N THR A 68 0.33 -10.54 9.60
CA THR A 68 0.38 -10.83 11.05
C THR A 68 0.81 -12.26 11.34
N GLY A 69 0.36 -13.25 10.53
CA GLY A 69 0.79 -14.63 10.62
C GLY A 69 2.26 -14.86 10.26
N ASP A 70 2.79 -14.13 9.24
CA ASP A 70 4.22 -14.19 8.91
C ASP A 70 5.07 -13.62 10.04
N ILE A 71 4.60 -12.52 10.66
CA ILE A 71 5.28 -11.90 11.82
C ILE A 71 5.27 -12.88 13.01
N GLU A 72 4.14 -13.55 13.29
CA GLU A 72 4.06 -14.58 14.32
C GLU A 72 5.10 -15.69 14.10
N SER A 73 5.13 -16.25 12.86
CA SER A 73 6.09 -17.28 12.50
C SER A 73 7.53 -16.79 12.62
N HIS A 74 7.81 -15.59 12.17
CA HIS A 74 9.14 -14.97 12.22
C HIS A 74 9.62 -14.72 13.66
N MET A 75 8.72 -14.23 14.52
CA MET A 75 9.01 -14.03 15.95
C MET A 75 9.30 -15.35 16.65
N ARG A 76 8.59 -16.42 16.30
CA ARG A 76 8.82 -17.76 16.83
C ARG A 76 10.14 -18.34 16.34
N GLU A 77 10.46 -18.22 15.05
CA GLU A 77 11.64 -18.82 14.44
C GLU A 77 12.95 -18.14 14.87
N LEU A 78 12.98 -16.80 14.87
CA LEU A 78 14.21 -16.05 15.13
C LEU A 78 14.43 -15.71 16.61
N TYR A 79 13.35 -15.51 17.34
CA TYR A 79 13.42 -15.01 18.71
C TYR A 79 12.89 -16.02 19.74
N ASP A 80 12.36 -17.16 19.27
CA ASP A 80 11.74 -18.20 20.09
C ASP A 80 10.62 -17.65 21.02
N ILE A 81 9.85 -16.68 20.49
CA ILE A 81 8.78 -15.99 21.19
C ILE A 81 7.45 -16.32 20.53
N ASP A 82 6.52 -16.88 21.28
CA ASP A 82 5.14 -17.10 20.84
C ASP A 82 4.31 -15.86 21.15
N ILE A 83 3.99 -15.09 20.10
CA ILE A 83 3.04 -13.95 20.14
C ILE A 83 1.87 -14.33 19.26
N SER A 84 0.66 -14.19 19.77
CA SER A 84 -0.54 -14.51 18.98
C SER A 84 -0.77 -13.48 17.86
N ASP A 85 -1.31 -13.93 16.73
CA ASP A 85 -1.76 -13.10 15.61
C ASP A 85 -2.65 -11.91 16.07
N SER A 86 -3.57 -12.17 17.02
CA SER A 86 -4.42 -11.12 17.58
C SER A 86 -3.66 -10.05 18.36
N THR A 87 -2.53 -10.41 18.99
CA THR A 87 -1.67 -9.43 19.67
C THR A 87 -0.89 -8.59 18.68
N ILE A 88 -0.35 -9.23 17.64
CA ILE A 88 0.33 -8.54 16.55
C ILE A 88 -0.62 -7.56 15.88
N SER A 89 -1.88 -7.98 15.62
CA SER A 89 -2.92 -7.12 15.08
C SER A 89 -3.15 -5.88 15.94
N ARG A 90 -3.26 -6.02 17.27
CA ARG A 90 -3.41 -4.87 18.19
C ARG A 90 -2.21 -3.94 18.18
N ILE A 91 -0.98 -4.48 18.04
CA ILE A 91 0.23 -3.66 17.93
C ILE A 91 0.21 -2.88 16.60
N THR A 92 -0.16 -3.53 15.49
CA THR A 92 -0.21 -2.88 14.19
C THR A 92 -1.32 -1.83 14.08
N ASP A 93 -2.40 -1.96 14.85
CA ASP A 93 -3.47 -0.95 14.93
C ASP A 93 -2.99 0.40 15.44
N LYS A 94 -1.84 0.45 16.15
CA LYS A 94 -1.19 1.72 16.55
C LYS A 94 -0.81 2.61 15.38
N ILE A 95 -0.64 2.06 14.20
CA ILE A 95 -0.35 2.82 12.98
C ILE A 95 -1.57 3.62 12.51
N LEU A 96 -2.79 3.17 12.80
CA LEU A 96 -4.02 3.78 12.29
C LEU A 96 -4.15 5.28 12.60
N PRO A 97 -3.89 5.78 13.83
CA PRO A 97 -3.92 7.21 14.12
C PRO A 97 -2.90 8.00 13.28
N ILE A 98 -1.68 7.44 13.12
CA ILE A 98 -0.60 8.07 12.33
C ILE A 98 -0.97 8.13 10.85
N VAL A 99 -1.54 7.04 10.32
CA VAL A 99 -2.05 6.99 8.94
C VAL A 99 -3.17 8.01 8.74
N LYS A 100 -4.08 8.13 9.73
CA LYS A 100 -5.17 9.11 9.67
C LYS A 100 -4.65 10.54 9.68
N GLU A 101 -3.72 10.88 10.58
CA GLU A 101 -3.08 12.20 10.64
C GLU A 101 -2.37 12.51 9.31
N TRP A 102 -1.61 11.55 8.77
CA TRP A 102 -0.98 11.69 7.46
C TRP A 102 -2.00 11.90 6.34
N GLN A 103 -3.10 11.16 6.34
CA GLN A 103 -4.17 11.27 5.34
C GLN A 103 -4.91 12.61 5.41
N GLU A 104 -5.02 13.21 6.61
CA GLU A 104 -5.71 14.48 6.86
C GLU A 104 -4.76 15.71 6.82
N ARG A 105 -3.45 15.50 6.62
CA ARG A 105 -2.47 16.60 6.64
C ARG A 105 -2.79 17.66 5.60
N PRO A 106 -2.43 18.95 5.85
CA PRO A 106 -2.47 19.99 4.83
C PRO A 106 -1.64 19.62 3.60
N LEU A 107 -2.07 20.08 2.44
CA LEU A 107 -1.41 19.91 1.15
C LEU A 107 -0.97 21.26 0.58
N GLU A 108 -0.17 21.22 -0.49
CA GLU A 108 0.19 22.43 -1.23
C GLU A 108 -1.05 23.01 -1.93
N GLU A 109 -1.08 24.32 -2.11
CA GLU A 109 -2.19 25.02 -2.74
C GLU A 109 -2.37 24.66 -4.22
N VAL A 110 -1.25 24.42 -4.94
CA VAL A 110 -1.26 24.15 -6.38
C VAL A 110 -0.41 22.95 -6.72
N TYR A 111 -0.97 22.05 -7.53
CA TYR A 111 -0.24 20.93 -8.12
C TYR A 111 -0.19 21.05 -9.64
N ALA A 112 1.02 20.91 -10.21
CA ALA A 112 1.22 20.92 -11.65
C ALA A 112 0.54 19.71 -12.31
N VAL A 113 0.68 18.52 -11.72
CA VAL A 113 0.05 17.31 -12.21
C VAL A 113 -0.43 16.47 -11.04
N VAL A 114 -1.64 15.91 -11.14
CA VAL A 114 -2.15 14.91 -10.22
C VAL A 114 -2.50 13.63 -10.99
N PHE A 115 -1.88 12.53 -10.61
CA PHE A 115 -2.19 11.20 -11.12
C PHE A 115 -3.14 10.50 -10.17
N MET A 116 -4.15 9.83 -10.72
CA MET A 116 -5.05 8.98 -9.94
C MET A 116 -5.20 7.64 -10.61
N ASP A 117 -4.88 6.59 -9.87
CA ASP A 117 -4.92 5.20 -10.33
C ASP A 117 -5.45 4.29 -9.23
N ALA A 118 -5.98 3.15 -9.62
CA ALA A 118 -6.55 2.17 -8.72
C ALA A 118 -5.79 0.84 -8.74
N ILE A 119 -5.44 0.37 -7.55
CA ILE A 119 -4.91 -0.98 -7.36
C ILE A 119 -6.02 -1.87 -6.84
N HIS A 120 -6.36 -2.91 -7.59
CA HIS A 120 -7.38 -3.88 -7.20
C HIS A 120 -6.75 -5.06 -6.46
N TYR A 121 -7.37 -5.47 -5.37
CA TYR A 121 -6.93 -6.59 -4.56
C TYR A 121 -8.12 -7.38 -4.02
N HIS A 122 -7.84 -8.57 -3.51
CA HIS A 122 -8.85 -9.44 -2.91
C HIS A 122 -8.63 -9.50 -1.41
N VAL A 123 -9.68 -9.22 -0.64
CA VAL A 123 -9.66 -9.33 0.82
C VAL A 123 -10.70 -10.34 1.28
N ARG A 124 -10.40 -11.00 2.39
CA ARG A 124 -11.39 -11.84 3.08
C ARG A 124 -12.19 -10.95 4.02
N SER A 125 -13.50 -10.83 3.77
CA SER A 125 -14.43 -10.08 4.61
C SER A 125 -15.62 -10.98 4.89
N GLU A 126 -15.99 -11.15 6.17
CA GLU A 126 -17.12 -11.98 6.61
C GLU A 126 -17.14 -13.40 6.00
N GLY A 127 -15.95 -14.03 5.95
CA GLY A 127 -15.78 -15.38 5.40
C GLY A 127 -15.82 -15.48 3.87
N ARG A 128 -15.99 -14.38 3.14
CA ARG A 128 -16.03 -14.32 1.67
C ARG A 128 -14.83 -13.55 1.13
N ILE A 129 -14.38 -13.93 -0.06
CA ILE A 129 -13.37 -13.16 -0.80
C ILE A 129 -14.10 -12.08 -1.60
N VAL A 130 -13.83 -10.82 -1.27
CA VAL A 130 -14.38 -9.65 -1.98
C VAL A 130 -13.27 -8.87 -2.67
N LYS A 131 -13.55 -8.36 -3.86
CA LYS A 131 -12.64 -7.48 -4.58
C LYS A 131 -12.80 -6.06 -4.03
N ARG A 132 -11.67 -5.44 -3.66
CA ARG A 132 -11.58 -4.05 -3.22
C ARG A 132 -10.61 -3.29 -4.11
N ALA A 133 -10.72 -1.99 -4.12
CA ALA A 133 -9.77 -1.10 -4.78
C ALA A 133 -9.19 -0.09 -3.80
N VAL A 134 -7.90 0.15 -3.91
CA VAL A 134 -7.23 1.31 -3.30
C VAL A 134 -6.93 2.30 -4.40
N TYR A 135 -7.46 3.49 -4.28
CA TYR A 135 -7.21 4.61 -5.17
C TYR A 135 -6.09 5.45 -4.58
N ILE A 136 -5.06 5.68 -5.36
CA ILE A 136 -3.89 6.47 -4.96
C ILE A 136 -3.91 7.77 -5.75
N ALA A 137 -3.89 8.90 -5.03
CA ALA A 137 -3.66 10.22 -5.60
C ALA A 137 -2.20 10.61 -5.39
N LEU A 138 -1.46 10.82 -6.47
CA LEU A 138 -0.05 11.23 -6.48
C LEU A 138 0.05 12.59 -7.16
N GLY A 139 0.54 13.60 -6.43
CA GLY A 139 0.75 14.95 -6.92
C GLY A 139 2.21 15.22 -7.30
N ILE A 140 2.40 16.08 -8.28
CA ILE A 140 3.67 16.75 -8.57
C ILE A 140 3.45 18.23 -8.30
N ASP A 141 4.16 18.80 -7.33
CA ASP A 141 4.07 20.21 -6.99
C ASP A 141 4.70 21.11 -8.08
N MET A 142 4.62 22.43 -7.91
CA MET A 142 5.18 23.40 -8.86
C MET A 142 6.72 23.37 -8.92
N ASN A 143 7.39 22.70 -7.98
CA ASN A 143 8.84 22.51 -7.93
C ASN A 143 9.28 21.17 -8.55
N GLY A 144 8.32 20.35 -9.04
CA GLY A 144 8.57 19.02 -9.59
C GLY A 144 8.73 17.91 -8.55
N LYS A 145 8.47 18.18 -7.28
CA LYS A 145 8.54 17.18 -6.20
C LYS A 145 7.26 16.32 -6.20
N LYS A 146 7.44 15.02 -6.10
CA LYS A 146 6.34 14.04 -5.98
C LYS A 146 5.89 13.88 -4.53
N ASP A 147 4.59 13.87 -4.32
CA ASP A 147 3.96 13.56 -3.02
C ASP A 147 2.74 12.67 -3.21
N VAL A 148 2.52 11.74 -2.28
CA VAL A 148 1.29 10.94 -2.23
C VAL A 148 0.23 11.72 -1.48
N LEU A 149 -0.74 12.27 -2.18
CA LEU A 149 -1.78 13.14 -1.62
C LEU A 149 -2.78 12.39 -0.75
N GLY A 150 -3.03 11.13 -1.07
CA GLY A 150 -3.92 10.28 -0.29
C GLY A 150 -4.10 8.89 -0.89
N MET A 151 -4.62 7.98 -0.05
CA MET A 151 -5.03 6.64 -0.41
C MET A 151 -6.47 6.42 0.06
N TYR A 152 -7.35 5.99 -0.84
CA TYR A 152 -8.78 5.88 -0.57
C TYR A 152 -9.25 4.46 -0.90
N VAL A 153 -9.83 3.79 0.08
CA VAL A 153 -10.40 2.45 -0.11
C VAL A 153 -11.86 2.59 -0.52
N GLY A 154 -12.21 2.02 -1.66
CA GLY A 154 -13.58 2.06 -2.18
C GLY A 154 -14.12 0.67 -2.52
N GLU A 155 -15.41 0.49 -2.31
CA GLU A 155 -16.15 -0.70 -2.77
C GLU A 155 -16.68 -0.50 -4.18
N ASN A 156 -17.11 0.71 -4.49
CA ASN A 156 -17.74 1.07 -5.77
C ASN A 156 -17.17 2.39 -6.31
N GLU A 157 -16.77 2.35 -7.55
CA GLU A 157 -16.34 3.51 -8.33
C GLU A 157 -17.57 4.31 -8.78
N SER A 158 -18.04 5.22 -7.93
CA SER A 158 -19.17 6.07 -8.26
C SER A 158 -18.75 7.53 -8.39
N ALA A 159 -19.50 8.32 -9.14
CA ALA A 159 -19.29 9.76 -9.23
C ALA A 159 -19.28 10.44 -7.85
N LYS A 160 -20.09 9.95 -6.91
CA LYS A 160 -20.13 10.43 -5.53
C LYS A 160 -18.82 10.12 -4.78
N PHE A 161 -18.24 8.95 -5.00
CA PHE A 161 -16.95 8.55 -4.43
C PHE A 161 -15.83 9.48 -4.92
N TRP A 162 -15.75 9.72 -6.24
CA TRP A 162 -14.77 10.61 -6.84
C TRP A 162 -14.94 12.06 -6.36
N LEU A 163 -16.18 12.53 -6.28
CA LEU A 163 -16.47 13.86 -5.75
C LEU A 163 -16.00 14.00 -4.28
N SER A 164 -16.14 12.96 -3.47
CA SER A 164 -15.66 12.98 -2.08
C SER A 164 -14.13 13.08 -2.00
N ILE A 165 -13.39 12.44 -2.92
CA ILE A 165 -11.94 12.54 -3.00
C ILE A 165 -11.53 13.95 -3.39
N MET A 166 -12.14 14.53 -4.44
CA MET A 166 -11.82 15.89 -4.89
C MET A 166 -12.10 16.93 -3.80
N ASN A 167 -13.25 16.84 -3.13
CA ASN A 167 -13.56 17.71 -1.99
C ASN A 167 -12.59 17.48 -0.82
N GLY A 168 -12.16 16.25 -0.58
CA GLY A 168 -11.14 15.92 0.41
C GLY A 168 -9.80 16.62 0.14
N LEU A 169 -9.33 16.66 -1.11
CA LEU A 169 -8.14 17.39 -1.51
C LEU A 169 -8.33 18.90 -1.28
N LYS A 170 -9.48 19.45 -1.70
CA LYS A 170 -9.80 20.86 -1.52
C LYS A 170 -9.86 21.27 -0.04
N ASN A 171 -10.48 20.47 0.81
CA ASN A 171 -10.56 20.72 2.25
C ASN A 171 -9.19 20.69 2.95
N ARG A 172 -8.21 20.03 2.34
CA ARG A 172 -6.81 19.96 2.80
C ARG A 172 -5.92 21.04 2.21
N GLY A 173 -6.49 22.02 1.49
CA GLY A 173 -5.79 23.22 1.01
C GLY A 173 -5.46 23.24 -0.48
N VAL A 174 -5.78 22.20 -1.25
CA VAL A 174 -5.55 22.22 -2.71
C VAL A 174 -6.56 23.17 -3.37
N GLU A 175 -6.07 24.30 -3.85
CA GLU A 175 -6.89 25.31 -4.54
C GLU A 175 -6.99 25.04 -6.04
N ASP A 176 -5.90 24.57 -6.66
CA ASP A 176 -5.85 24.33 -8.10
C ASP A 176 -5.00 23.10 -8.48
N ILE A 177 -5.39 22.45 -9.57
CA ILE A 177 -4.69 21.34 -10.21
C ILE A 177 -4.58 21.70 -11.70
N LEU A 178 -3.38 21.86 -12.24
CA LEU A 178 -3.25 22.25 -13.64
C LEU A 178 -3.62 21.08 -14.57
N ILE A 179 -3.10 19.88 -14.32
CA ILE A 179 -3.36 18.68 -15.12
C ILE A 179 -3.75 17.53 -14.22
N ALA A 180 -4.87 16.89 -14.47
CA ALA A 180 -5.29 15.65 -13.82
C ALA A 180 -5.16 14.46 -14.79
N CYS A 181 -4.26 13.53 -14.51
CA CYS A 181 -4.10 12.30 -15.26
C CYS A 181 -4.92 11.19 -14.62
N VAL A 182 -5.97 10.78 -15.30
CA VAL A 182 -6.95 9.81 -14.78
C VAL A 182 -7.11 8.63 -15.73
N ASP A 183 -7.54 7.49 -15.19
CA ASP A 183 -8.02 6.43 -16.00
C ASP A 183 -9.45 6.76 -16.50
N GLY A 184 -9.92 6.10 -17.56
CA GLY A 184 -11.20 6.41 -18.20
C GLY A 184 -12.43 5.95 -17.40
N LEU A 185 -12.43 6.06 -16.07
CA LEU A 185 -13.53 5.66 -15.20
C LEU A 185 -14.71 6.63 -15.30
N ASN A 186 -15.92 6.07 -15.37
CA ASN A 186 -17.14 6.85 -15.49
C ASN A 186 -17.37 7.75 -14.27
N GLY A 187 -17.73 9.02 -14.53
CA GLY A 187 -18.06 10.01 -13.51
C GLY A 187 -16.82 10.68 -12.86
N PHE A 188 -15.62 10.28 -13.21
CA PHE A 188 -14.41 10.88 -12.67
C PHE A 188 -14.11 12.26 -13.28
N PRO A 189 -14.14 12.44 -14.63
CA PRO A 189 -13.98 13.77 -15.21
C PRO A 189 -14.98 14.78 -14.65
N GLN A 190 -16.25 14.39 -14.52
CA GLN A 190 -17.31 15.25 -13.98
C GLN A 190 -17.04 15.66 -12.52
N ALA A 191 -16.48 14.76 -11.71
CA ALA A 191 -16.11 15.07 -10.32
C ALA A 191 -14.95 16.07 -10.25
N ILE A 192 -13.96 15.97 -11.16
CA ILE A 192 -12.86 16.92 -11.27
C ILE A 192 -13.38 18.29 -11.69
N GLU A 193 -14.15 18.36 -12.79
CA GLU A 193 -14.72 19.60 -13.31
C GLU A 193 -15.61 20.32 -12.27
N ALA A 194 -16.33 19.57 -11.44
CA ALA A 194 -17.19 20.14 -10.40
C ALA A 194 -16.40 20.85 -9.28
N VAL A 195 -15.17 20.40 -8.95
CA VAL A 195 -14.37 20.94 -7.85
C VAL A 195 -13.23 21.83 -8.37
N TYR A 196 -12.62 21.44 -9.49
CA TYR A 196 -11.50 22.12 -10.14
C TYR A 196 -11.84 22.40 -11.63
N PRO A 197 -12.68 23.40 -11.92
CA PRO A 197 -13.20 23.62 -13.27
C PRO A 197 -12.16 24.09 -14.30
N LYS A 198 -10.97 24.47 -13.86
CA LYS A 198 -9.87 24.89 -14.72
C LYS A 198 -8.86 23.80 -15.04
N THR A 199 -9.02 22.64 -14.40
CA THR A 199 -8.09 21.52 -14.56
C THR A 199 -8.19 20.91 -15.96
N GLU A 200 -7.06 20.79 -16.64
CA GLU A 200 -6.95 20.00 -17.87
C GLU A 200 -6.99 18.51 -17.54
N ILE A 201 -7.92 17.77 -18.15
CA ILE A 201 -8.08 16.34 -17.87
C ILE A 201 -7.38 15.53 -18.96
N GLN A 202 -6.29 14.86 -18.57
CA GLN A 202 -5.54 13.94 -19.43
C GLN A 202 -5.93 12.49 -19.13
N GLN A 203 -6.44 11.79 -20.13
CA GLN A 203 -6.67 10.36 -19.99
C GLN A 203 -5.35 9.57 -20.03
N CYS A 204 -5.21 8.58 -19.15
CA CYS A 204 -4.02 7.75 -19.07
C CYS A 204 -3.81 6.95 -20.36
N ILE A 205 -2.76 7.27 -21.10
CA ILE A 205 -2.39 6.61 -22.37
C ILE A 205 -2.22 5.10 -22.18
N ILE A 206 -1.63 4.65 -21.07
CA ILE A 206 -1.42 3.24 -20.77
C ILE A 206 -2.75 2.49 -20.66
N HIS A 207 -3.74 3.09 -19.96
CA HIS A 207 -5.08 2.51 -19.84
C HIS A 207 -5.82 2.52 -21.18
N GLN A 208 -5.71 3.57 -21.99
CA GLN A 208 -6.28 3.60 -23.34
C GLN A 208 -5.70 2.50 -24.23
N ILE A 209 -4.38 2.32 -24.24
CA ILE A 209 -3.70 1.26 -24.99
C ILE A 209 -4.19 -0.12 -24.52
N ARG A 210 -4.20 -0.40 -23.21
CA ARG A 210 -4.70 -1.67 -22.67
C ARG A 210 -6.15 -1.94 -23.04
N ASN A 211 -7.00 -0.90 -23.04
CA ASN A 211 -8.38 -1.04 -23.45
C ASN A 211 -8.50 -1.32 -24.95
N SER A 212 -7.72 -0.66 -25.80
CA SER A 212 -7.70 -0.91 -27.24
C SER A 212 -7.29 -2.34 -27.59
N THR A 213 -6.32 -2.92 -26.89
CA THR A 213 -5.87 -4.28 -27.14
C THR A 213 -6.92 -5.36 -26.84
N LYS A 214 -7.94 -5.07 -26.01
CA LYS A 214 -9.03 -6.02 -25.69
C LYS A 214 -9.89 -6.40 -26.91
N PHE A 215 -9.91 -5.55 -27.93
CA PHE A 215 -10.74 -5.71 -29.12
C PHE A 215 -9.97 -6.28 -30.33
N VAL A 216 -8.70 -6.67 -30.13
CA VAL A 216 -7.79 -7.10 -31.19
C VAL A 216 -7.34 -8.54 -30.95
N SER A 217 -7.26 -9.35 -32.02
CA SER A 217 -6.79 -10.73 -31.93
C SER A 217 -5.33 -10.77 -31.45
N TYR A 218 -4.95 -11.81 -30.66
CA TYR A 218 -3.61 -11.93 -30.07
C TYR A 218 -2.48 -11.77 -31.10
N LYS A 219 -2.64 -12.32 -32.32
CA LYS A 219 -1.67 -12.23 -33.41
C LYS A 219 -1.43 -10.81 -33.93
N ASP A 220 -2.44 -9.92 -33.79
CA ASP A 220 -2.38 -8.56 -34.30
C ASP A 220 -1.99 -7.53 -33.24
N ILE A 221 -1.99 -7.91 -31.94
CA ILE A 221 -1.67 -7.02 -30.82
C ILE A 221 -0.29 -6.37 -31.01
N LYS A 222 0.74 -7.16 -31.41
CA LYS A 222 2.10 -6.65 -31.58
C LYS A 222 2.17 -5.54 -32.63
N LYS A 223 1.41 -5.69 -33.73
CA LYS A 223 1.34 -4.70 -34.79
C LYS A 223 0.61 -3.46 -34.33
N LEU A 224 -0.57 -3.61 -33.69
CA LEU A 224 -1.31 -2.50 -33.10
C LEU A 224 -0.47 -1.69 -32.10
N MET A 225 0.27 -2.36 -31.22
CA MET A 225 1.13 -1.69 -30.25
C MET A 225 2.27 -0.89 -30.92
N ALA A 226 2.83 -1.38 -32.00
CA ALA A 226 3.84 -0.66 -32.78
C ALA A 226 3.24 0.58 -33.46
N ASP A 227 2.05 0.45 -34.05
CA ASP A 227 1.33 1.56 -34.69
C ASP A 227 0.92 2.63 -33.67
N LEU A 228 0.38 2.24 -32.51
CA LEU A 228 0.01 3.16 -31.43
C LEU A 228 1.22 3.91 -30.89
N LYS A 229 2.38 3.27 -30.80
CA LYS A 229 3.61 3.91 -30.34
C LYS A 229 3.99 5.11 -31.20
N LEU A 230 3.70 5.06 -32.51
CA LEU A 230 3.96 6.17 -33.42
C LEU A 230 3.05 7.38 -33.15
N VAL A 231 1.93 7.18 -32.47
CA VAL A 231 1.00 8.27 -32.12
C VAL A 231 1.41 8.95 -30.82
N TYR A 232 1.77 8.20 -29.76
CA TYR A 232 1.98 8.78 -28.42
C TYR A 232 3.46 9.03 -28.05
N ALA A 233 4.42 8.51 -28.83
CA ALA A 233 5.85 8.66 -28.56
C ALA A 233 6.51 9.87 -29.25
N PRO A 234 5.98 10.46 -30.33
CA PRO A 234 6.57 11.65 -30.93
C PRO A 234 6.63 12.83 -29.94
N PRO A 235 7.70 13.66 -30.02
CA PRO A 235 7.89 14.77 -29.08
C PRO A 235 6.98 15.98 -29.35
N THR A 236 6.33 16.04 -30.53
CA THR A 236 5.42 17.13 -30.93
C THR A 236 4.19 16.60 -31.62
N GLU A 237 3.10 17.37 -31.56
CA GLU A 237 1.84 17.04 -32.27
C GLU A 237 2.06 16.91 -33.78
N GLU A 238 2.84 17.81 -34.39
CA GLU A 238 3.15 17.77 -35.82
C GLU A 238 3.79 16.44 -36.22
N THR A 239 4.76 15.95 -35.42
CA THR A 239 5.42 14.65 -35.70
C THR A 239 4.51 13.45 -35.43
N ALA A 240 3.53 13.60 -34.54
CA ALA A 240 2.53 12.54 -34.29
C ALA A 240 1.52 12.42 -35.44
N LEU A 241 1.23 13.51 -36.15
CA LEU A 241 0.28 13.55 -37.26
C LEU A 241 0.89 13.09 -38.60
N ILE A 242 2.21 12.92 -38.69
CA ILE A 242 2.86 12.40 -39.88
C ILE A 242 2.57 10.90 -39.99
N PRO A 243 1.82 10.43 -41.01
CA PRO A 243 1.54 9.01 -41.15
C PRO A 243 2.86 8.26 -41.31
N PRO A 244 3.02 7.09 -40.60
CA PRO A 244 4.23 6.28 -40.75
C PRO A 244 4.39 5.89 -42.21
N MET A 245 5.58 6.19 -42.79
CA MET A 245 5.92 5.64 -44.08
C MET A 245 5.86 4.12 -44.01
N ARG A 246 4.85 3.50 -44.59
CA ARG A 246 4.81 2.05 -44.71
C ARG A 246 5.88 1.67 -45.71
N PRO A 247 6.82 0.74 -45.37
CA PRO A 247 7.70 0.20 -46.38
C PRO A 247 6.80 -0.40 -47.48
N SER A 248 7.00 0.03 -48.69
CA SER A 248 6.42 -0.62 -49.87
C SER A 248 6.98 -2.04 -49.94
N TYR A 249 6.10 -3.04 -49.78
CA TYR A 249 6.40 -4.43 -50.07
C TYR A 249 6.39 -4.66 -51.58
#